data_db25f1b2edd02d054697a4dda3ccf961
#
_entry.id   db25f1b2edd02d054697a4dda3ccf961
#
_cell.length_a   1.000
_cell.length_b   1.000
_cell.length_c   1.000
_cell.angle_alpha   90.00
_cell.angle_beta   90.00
_cell.angle_gamma   90.00
#
_symmetry.space_group_name_H-M   'P 1'
#
loop_
_entity.id
_entity.type
_entity.pdbx_description
1 polymer ?
#
loop_
_entity_poly.entity_id
_entity_poly.type
_entity_poly.pdbx_seq_one_letter_code
_entity_poly.pdbx_strand_id
1 'polypeptide(L)'
;KDGTVRHVFYGVNPLGIRVYPYGKPTDEEAKHDFLWRLHVNTPKKGMISIFNRSYYEDILVPTVEGYIEKDLIERRYDHINNFEEMLRDNGTIVLKFFLHMSKDMQRERLDERMEERKKNWKHHASDEVVRKKWEDYMEVYEDVFKKTNTKHAPWHIIPTDDKWYKVYLVAKTI
;
A
#
# COMPACT_ATOMS: atom_id res chain seq x y z
N LYS A 1 -1.44 -7.84 4.98
CA LYS A 1 -0.27 -7.48 4.14
C LYS A 1 0.99 -8.25 4.52
N ASP A 2 1.50 -8.21 5.75
CA ASP A 2 2.74 -8.92 6.17
C ASP A 2 2.67 -10.42 5.90
N GLY A 3 1.55 -11.07 6.27
CA GLY A 3 1.31 -12.47 5.98
C GLY A 3 1.29 -12.79 4.48
N THR A 4 0.79 -11.88 3.64
CA THR A 4 0.78 -12.05 2.18
C THR A 4 2.22 -12.06 1.66
N VAL A 5 3.01 -11.05 2.02
CA VAL A 5 4.43 -10.96 1.64
C VAL A 5 5.17 -12.23 2.05
N ARG A 6 5.02 -12.64 3.32
CA ARG A 6 5.69 -13.85 3.84
C ARG A 6 5.35 -15.12 3.05
N HIS A 7 4.08 -15.33 2.69
CA HIS A 7 3.68 -16.54 2.00
C HIS A 7 4.02 -16.53 0.50
N VAL A 8 3.86 -15.37 -0.16
CA VAL A 8 4.16 -15.23 -1.59
C VAL A 8 5.65 -15.41 -1.87
N PHE A 9 6.50 -14.86 -1.01
CA PHE A 9 7.95 -14.88 -1.21
C PHE A 9 8.69 -15.95 -0.38
N TYR A 10 7.97 -16.92 0.19
CA TYR A 10 8.55 -17.94 1.07
C TYR A 10 9.70 -18.73 0.44
N GLY A 11 9.60 -19.04 -0.87
CA GLY A 11 10.61 -19.82 -1.60
C GLY A 11 11.62 -18.97 -2.39
N VAL A 12 11.59 -17.64 -2.25
CA VAL A 12 12.45 -16.75 -3.03
C VAL A 12 13.74 -16.45 -2.27
N ASN A 13 14.87 -16.36 -2.99
CA ASN A 13 16.17 -16.06 -2.39
C ASN A 13 16.13 -14.71 -1.63
N PRO A 14 16.35 -14.69 -0.32
CA PRO A 14 16.28 -13.46 0.49
C PRO A 14 17.30 -12.40 0.09
N LEU A 15 18.39 -12.76 -0.59
CA LEU A 15 19.38 -11.80 -1.09
C LEU A 15 18.83 -10.97 -2.27
N GLY A 16 17.83 -11.49 -2.98
CA GLY A 16 17.19 -10.82 -4.12
C GLY A 16 16.02 -9.91 -3.77
N ILE A 17 15.62 -9.85 -2.47
CA ILE A 17 14.42 -9.15 -2.04
C ILE A 17 14.72 -8.17 -0.93
N ARG A 18 14.05 -7.01 -0.96
CA ARG A 18 13.98 -6.06 0.14
C ARG A 18 12.52 -5.72 0.45
N VAL A 19 12.17 -5.70 1.73
CA VAL A 19 10.82 -5.34 2.20
C VAL A 19 10.92 -4.06 3.01
N TYR A 20 10.18 -3.05 2.60
CA TYR A 20 10.15 -1.73 3.24
C TYR A 20 8.77 -1.48 3.84
N PRO A 21 8.62 -1.53 5.18
CA PRO A 21 7.38 -1.17 5.85
C PRO A 21 7.30 0.35 6.01
N TYR A 22 6.40 1.00 5.27
CA TYR A 22 6.17 2.43 5.43
C TYR A 22 5.07 2.71 6.46
N GLY A 23 5.34 3.65 7.33
CA GLY A 23 4.41 4.20 8.32
C GLY A 23 4.30 5.72 8.17
N LYS A 24 3.94 6.38 9.28
CA LYS A 24 4.06 7.84 9.37
C LYS A 24 5.50 8.26 9.04
N PRO A 25 5.71 9.31 8.24
CA PRO A 25 7.05 9.82 7.97
C PRO A 25 7.82 10.13 9.26
N THR A 26 9.11 9.83 9.27
CA THR A 26 10.03 10.30 10.31
C THR A 26 10.26 11.81 10.17
N ASP A 27 10.83 12.43 11.19
CA ASP A 27 11.15 13.87 11.14
C ASP A 27 12.11 14.21 9.99
N GLU A 28 13.01 13.29 9.62
CA GLU A 28 13.90 13.47 8.47
C GLU A 28 13.16 13.31 7.15
N GLU A 29 12.36 12.26 7.00
CA GLU A 29 11.54 12.04 5.80
C GLU A 29 10.57 13.20 5.53
N ALA A 30 10.03 13.80 6.59
CA ALA A 30 9.10 14.93 6.51
C ALA A 30 9.73 16.25 6.01
N LYS A 31 11.06 16.35 6.00
CA LYS A 31 11.80 17.50 5.44
C LYS A 31 11.94 17.43 3.91
N HIS A 32 11.66 16.29 3.32
CA HIS A 32 11.77 16.03 1.90
C HIS A 32 10.39 15.95 1.24
N ASP A 33 10.36 15.85 -0.09
CA ASP A 33 9.13 15.55 -0.79
C ASP A 33 8.63 14.13 -0.47
N PHE A 34 7.33 13.88 -0.69
CA PHE A 34 6.68 12.64 -0.29
C PHE A 34 7.17 11.37 -1.03
N LEU A 35 7.82 11.52 -2.17
CA LEU A 35 8.39 10.41 -2.95
C LEU A 35 9.83 10.07 -2.53
N TRP A 36 10.55 11.01 -1.89
CA TRP A 36 11.95 10.86 -1.57
C TRP A 36 12.25 9.55 -0.81
N ARG A 37 11.52 9.30 0.26
CA ARG A 37 11.72 8.11 1.10
C ARG A 37 11.45 6.79 0.37
N LEU A 38 10.67 6.82 -0.70
CA LEU A 38 10.37 5.65 -1.51
C LEU A 38 11.37 5.51 -2.66
N HIS A 39 11.79 6.62 -3.26
CA HIS A 39 12.75 6.61 -4.35
C HIS A 39 14.09 5.97 -3.95
N VAL A 40 14.62 6.30 -2.77
CA VAL A 40 15.87 5.70 -2.26
C VAL A 40 15.77 4.17 -2.05
N ASN A 41 14.57 3.64 -1.97
CA ASN A 41 14.28 2.23 -1.75
C ASN A 41 13.80 1.50 -3.03
N THR A 42 13.83 2.15 -4.19
CA THR A 42 13.56 1.48 -5.47
C THR A 42 14.59 0.38 -5.74
N PRO A 43 14.21 -0.70 -6.45
CA PRO A 43 15.10 -1.84 -6.59
C PRO A 43 16.29 -1.52 -7.51
N LYS A 44 17.44 -2.09 -7.18
CA LYS A 44 18.52 -2.24 -8.15
C LYS A 44 18.12 -3.24 -9.23
N LYS A 45 18.73 -3.18 -10.41
CA LYS A 45 18.49 -4.14 -11.49
C LYS A 45 18.71 -5.58 -10.99
N GLY A 46 17.76 -6.47 -11.28
CA GLY A 46 17.75 -7.86 -10.81
C GLY A 46 17.28 -8.08 -9.38
N MET A 47 16.79 -7.02 -8.68
CA MET A 47 16.29 -7.10 -7.32
C MET A 47 14.79 -6.82 -7.26
N ILE A 48 14.15 -7.25 -6.18
CA ILE A 48 12.74 -6.96 -5.87
C ILE A 48 12.67 -6.08 -4.63
N SER A 49 12.01 -4.93 -4.75
CA SER A 49 11.61 -4.10 -3.60
C SER A 49 10.11 -4.24 -3.36
N ILE A 50 9.73 -4.58 -2.13
CA ILE A 50 8.34 -4.75 -1.73
C ILE A 50 7.99 -3.61 -0.77
N PHE A 51 7.11 -2.73 -1.20
CA PHE A 51 6.59 -1.65 -0.39
C PHE A 51 5.34 -2.13 0.37
N ASN A 52 5.46 -2.28 1.67
CA ASN A 52 4.33 -2.57 2.55
C ASN A 52 3.73 -1.25 3.04
N ARG A 53 2.67 -0.81 2.40
CA ARG A 53 2.20 0.55 2.13
C ARG A 53 3.11 1.25 1.10
N SER A 54 2.68 2.37 0.56
CA SER A 54 3.42 3.08 -0.48
C SER A 54 3.12 4.58 -0.46
N TYR A 55 3.59 5.30 -1.46
CA TYR A 55 3.31 6.73 -1.67
C TYR A 55 1.81 7.06 -1.80
N TYR A 56 0.94 6.09 -2.03
CA TYR A 56 -0.52 6.30 -2.05
C TYR A 56 -1.08 6.64 -0.66
N GLU A 57 -0.40 6.26 0.43
CA GLU A 57 -0.77 6.71 1.78
C GLU A 57 -0.69 8.23 1.92
N ASP A 58 0.21 8.89 1.15
CA ASP A 58 0.37 10.34 1.12
C ASP A 58 -0.70 11.05 0.27
N ILE A 59 -1.60 10.30 -0.39
CA ILE A 59 -2.86 10.77 -0.97
C ILE A 59 -4.02 10.41 -0.05
N LEU A 60 -4.16 9.13 0.31
CA LEU A 60 -5.31 8.59 1.03
C LEU A 60 -5.54 9.30 2.36
N VAL A 61 -4.55 9.29 3.24
CA VAL A 61 -4.68 9.85 4.58
C VAL A 61 -4.88 11.36 4.55
N PRO A 62 -4.07 12.16 3.82
CA PRO A 62 -4.27 13.61 3.77
C PRO A 62 -5.60 14.03 3.15
N THR A 63 -6.15 13.26 2.20
CA THR A 63 -7.45 13.55 1.60
C THR A 63 -8.58 13.31 2.61
N VAL A 64 -8.61 12.15 3.26
CA VAL A 64 -9.67 11.79 4.22
C VAL A 64 -9.60 12.65 5.49
N GLU A 65 -8.39 13.01 5.94
CA GLU A 65 -8.19 13.82 7.14
C GLU A 65 -8.19 15.34 6.86
N GLY A 66 -8.16 15.76 5.59
CA GLY A 66 -8.18 17.18 5.21
C GLY A 66 -6.89 17.94 5.56
N TYR A 67 -5.73 17.26 5.57
CA TYR A 67 -4.46 17.88 5.94
C TYR A 67 -3.80 18.68 4.81
N ILE A 68 -4.22 18.47 3.57
CA ILE A 68 -3.61 19.03 2.38
C ILE A 68 -4.70 19.57 1.45
N GLU A 69 -4.42 20.70 0.80
CA GLU A 69 -5.30 21.32 -0.18
C GLU A 69 -5.56 20.40 -1.39
N LYS A 70 -6.81 20.42 -1.90
CA LYS A 70 -7.24 19.55 -3.01
C LYS A 70 -6.34 19.68 -4.24
N ASP A 71 -5.96 20.89 -4.61
CA ASP A 71 -5.09 21.13 -5.77
C ASP A 71 -3.72 20.48 -5.64
N LEU A 72 -3.19 20.37 -4.41
CA LEU A 72 -1.95 19.66 -4.17
C LEU A 72 -2.14 18.15 -4.25
N ILE A 73 -3.28 17.62 -3.80
CA ILE A 73 -3.63 16.21 -3.97
C ILE A 73 -3.72 15.86 -5.46
N GLU A 74 -4.38 16.68 -6.28
CA GLU A 74 -4.46 16.45 -7.72
C GLU A 74 -3.06 16.38 -8.36
N ARG A 75 -2.18 17.31 -8.03
CA ARG A 75 -0.79 17.27 -8.51
C ARG A 75 -0.01 16.04 -8.03
N ARG A 76 -0.32 15.48 -6.86
CA ARG A 76 0.33 14.26 -6.38
C ARG A 76 0.02 13.04 -7.25
N TYR A 77 -1.18 12.96 -7.83
CA TYR A 77 -1.50 11.90 -8.80
C TYR A 77 -0.57 11.96 -10.02
N ASP A 78 -0.34 13.16 -10.56
CA ASP A 78 0.55 13.36 -11.69
C ASP A 78 2.01 13.04 -11.32
N HIS A 79 2.46 13.47 -10.15
CA HIS A 79 3.81 13.16 -9.67
C HIS A 79 4.02 11.65 -9.50
N ILE A 80 3.03 10.91 -8.99
CA ILE A 80 3.10 9.45 -8.86
C ILE A 80 3.14 8.79 -10.24
N ASN A 81 2.26 9.18 -11.16
CA ASN A 81 2.22 8.61 -12.50
C ASN A 81 3.55 8.82 -13.23
N ASN A 82 4.12 10.03 -13.14
CA ASN A 82 5.41 10.36 -13.73
C ASN A 82 6.57 9.57 -13.08
N PHE A 83 6.51 9.37 -11.76
CA PHE A 83 7.49 8.57 -11.03
C PHE A 83 7.45 7.09 -11.46
N GLU A 84 6.25 6.50 -11.56
CA GLU A 84 6.06 5.11 -12.02
C GLU A 84 6.50 4.95 -13.48
N GLU A 85 6.21 5.95 -14.32
CA GLU A 85 6.66 5.98 -15.72
C GLU A 85 8.19 6.05 -15.83
N MET A 86 8.82 6.92 -15.07
CA MET A 86 10.28 7.02 -14.99
C MET A 86 10.91 5.69 -14.56
N LEU A 87 10.34 5.00 -13.58
CA LEU A 87 10.83 3.68 -13.14
C LEU A 87 10.72 2.66 -14.26
N ARG A 88 9.59 2.62 -14.99
CA ARG A 88 9.39 1.74 -16.15
C ARG A 88 10.44 2.02 -17.23
N ASP A 89 10.66 3.28 -17.58
CA ASP A 89 11.60 3.68 -18.62
C ASP A 89 13.05 3.27 -18.27
N ASN A 90 13.34 3.12 -16.99
CA ASN A 90 14.62 2.59 -16.48
C ASN A 90 14.62 1.07 -16.28
N GLY A 91 13.58 0.35 -16.76
CA GLY A 91 13.51 -1.11 -16.76
C GLY A 91 12.98 -1.72 -15.46
N THR A 92 12.36 -0.93 -14.58
CA THR A 92 11.68 -1.43 -13.38
C THR A 92 10.23 -1.76 -13.69
N ILE A 93 9.80 -2.97 -13.35
CA ILE A 93 8.37 -3.37 -13.41
C ILE A 93 7.70 -2.94 -12.12
N VAL A 94 6.65 -2.14 -12.23
CA VAL A 94 5.85 -1.68 -11.08
C VAL A 94 4.54 -2.47 -11.05
N LEU A 95 4.33 -3.26 -9.98
CA LEU A 95 3.10 -4.00 -9.72
C LEU A 95 2.40 -3.40 -8.50
N LYS A 96 1.14 -3.00 -8.68
CA LYS A 96 0.34 -2.39 -7.61
C LYS A 96 -0.79 -3.33 -7.18
N PHE A 97 -0.83 -3.65 -5.89
CA PHE A 97 -1.83 -4.54 -5.31
C PHE A 97 -2.69 -3.81 -4.28
N PHE A 98 -3.98 -3.70 -4.55
CA PHE A 98 -4.97 -3.30 -3.55
C PHE A 98 -5.56 -4.55 -2.90
N LEU A 99 -5.29 -4.74 -1.63
CA LEU A 99 -5.81 -5.86 -0.86
C LEU A 99 -7.19 -5.49 -0.30
N HIS A 100 -8.23 -5.71 -1.12
CA HIS A 100 -9.61 -5.39 -0.76
C HIS A 100 -10.16 -6.37 0.27
N MET A 101 -10.67 -5.84 1.36
CA MET A 101 -11.33 -6.58 2.44
C MET A 101 -12.76 -6.05 2.59
N SER A 102 -13.74 -6.91 2.78
CA SER A 102 -15.10 -6.46 3.10
C SER A 102 -15.15 -5.78 4.48
N LYS A 103 -16.11 -4.89 4.67
CA LYS A 103 -16.31 -4.16 5.94
C LYS A 103 -16.61 -5.12 7.10
N ASP A 104 -17.34 -6.21 6.82
CA ASP A 104 -17.68 -7.23 7.81
C ASP A 104 -16.45 -8.04 8.19
N MET A 105 -15.67 -8.49 7.21
CA MET A 105 -14.42 -9.22 7.46
C MET A 105 -13.38 -8.35 8.18
N GLN A 106 -13.36 -7.03 7.93
CA GLN A 106 -12.50 -6.11 8.68
C GLN A 106 -12.87 -6.11 10.17
N ARG A 107 -14.19 -6.08 10.48
CA ARG A 107 -14.69 -6.13 11.85
C ARG A 107 -14.25 -7.43 12.54
N GLU A 108 -14.54 -8.55 11.92
CA GLU A 108 -14.19 -9.88 12.44
C GLU A 108 -12.68 -9.96 12.77
N ARG A 109 -11.82 -9.47 11.87
CA ARG A 109 -10.38 -9.47 12.11
C ARG A 109 -9.89 -8.47 13.16
N LEU A 110 -10.62 -7.41 13.41
CA LEU A 110 -10.34 -6.50 14.53
C LEU A 110 -10.73 -7.16 15.85
N ASP A 111 -11.91 -7.80 15.88
CA ASP A 111 -12.40 -8.52 17.05
C ASP A 111 -11.46 -9.71 17.41
N GLU A 112 -11.04 -10.53 16.40
CA GLU A 112 -10.02 -11.59 16.58
C GLU A 112 -8.70 -11.06 17.19
N ARG A 113 -8.28 -9.83 16.84
CA ARG A 113 -7.06 -9.23 17.39
C ARG A 113 -7.21 -8.84 18.85
N MET A 114 -8.41 -8.41 19.26
CA MET A 114 -8.69 -8.06 20.66
C MET A 114 -8.73 -9.30 21.55
N GLU A 115 -9.26 -10.41 21.04
CA GLU A 115 -9.36 -11.67 21.78
C GLU A 115 -8.01 -12.40 21.92
N GLU A 116 -7.17 -12.36 20.88
CA GLU A 116 -5.86 -13.01 20.91
C GLU A 116 -4.81 -12.16 21.64
N ARG A 117 -4.51 -12.56 22.88
CA ARG A 117 -3.51 -11.92 23.77
C ARG A 117 -2.14 -11.67 23.10
N LYS A 118 -1.74 -12.52 22.15
CA LYS A 118 -0.50 -12.39 21.38
C LYS A 118 -0.56 -11.30 20.29
N LYS A 119 -1.75 -10.81 19.93
CA LYS A 119 -1.98 -9.80 18.89
C LYS A 119 -2.45 -8.46 19.46
N ASN A 120 -2.74 -8.37 20.76
CA ASN A 120 -3.22 -7.15 21.41
C ASN A 120 -2.28 -5.93 21.23
N TRP A 121 -0.97 -6.16 21.13
CA TRP A 121 0.00 -5.08 20.88
C TRP A 121 -0.17 -4.40 19.50
N LYS A 122 -0.92 -5.01 18.57
CA LYS A 122 -1.25 -4.45 17.24
C LYS A 122 -2.56 -3.66 17.22
N HIS A 123 -3.30 -3.65 18.33
CA HIS A 123 -4.54 -2.88 18.44
C HIS A 123 -4.20 -1.42 18.74
N HIS A 124 -4.68 -0.53 17.88
CA HIS A 124 -4.59 0.92 18.09
C HIS A 124 -6.00 1.48 18.21
N ALA A 125 -6.23 2.39 19.16
CA ALA A 125 -7.51 3.10 19.29
C ALA A 125 -7.91 3.84 18.00
N SER A 126 -6.92 4.15 17.14
CA SER A 126 -7.13 4.71 15.81
C SER A 126 -7.84 3.74 14.84
N ASP A 127 -7.82 2.42 15.07
CA ASP A 127 -8.45 1.45 14.15
C ASP A 127 -9.97 1.64 14.09
N GLU A 128 -10.60 2.00 15.23
CA GLU A 128 -12.04 2.31 15.27
C GLU A 128 -12.38 3.64 14.58
N VAL A 129 -11.50 4.63 14.70
CA VAL A 129 -11.67 5.93 14.04
C VAL A 129 -11.60 5.77 12.53
N VAL A 130 -10.60 5.04 12.02
CA VAL A 130 -10.44 4.74 10.60
C VAL A 130 -11.64 3.95 10.06
N ARG A 131 -12.21 3.04 10.85
CA ARG A 131 -13.38 2.28 10.45
C ARG A 131 -14.63 3.15 10.27
N LYS A 132 -14.82 4.20 11.07
CA LYS A 132 -15.93 5.15 10.91
C LYS A 132 -15.85 5.92 9.59
N LYS A 133 -14.64 6.09 9.05
CA LYS A 133 -14.37 6.76 7.77
C LYS A 133 -14.20 5.76 6.60
N TRP A 134 -14.75 4.55 6.74
CA TRP A 134 -14.61 3.50 5.71
C TRP A 134 -15.06 3.97 4.32
N GLU A 135 -16.24 4.58 4.24
CA GLU A 135 -16.81 5.08 3.00
C GLU A 135 -15.91 6.17 2.39
N ASP A 136 -15.45 7.13 3.19
CA ASP A 136 -14.57 8.20 2.74
C ASP A 136 -13.26 7.64 2.14
N TYR A 137 -12.68 6.62 2.80
CA TYR A 137 -11.50 5.92 2.26
C TYR A 137 -11.82 5.19 0.96
N MET A 138 -12.98 4.56 0.82
CA MET A 138 -13.35 3.84 -0.40
C MET A 138 -13.53 4.80 -1.58
N GLU A 139 -14.15 5.97 -1.37
CA GLU A 139 -14.25 7.02 -2.40
C GLU A 139 -12.87 7.50 -2.86
N VAL A 140 -11.95 7.74 -1.93
CA VAL A 140 -10.59 8.14 -2.29
C VAL A 140 -9.84 7.02 -3.02
N TYR A 141 -10.04 5.75 -2.66
CA TYR A 141 -9.47 4.61 -3.41
C TYR A 141 -10.01 4.54 -4.84
N GLU A 142 -11.31 4.80 -5.06
CA GLU A 142 -11.85 4.86 -6.42
C GLU A 142 -11.16 5.93 -7.26
N ASP A 143 -10.93 7.11 -6.70
CA ASP A 143 -10.21 8.19 -7.39
C ASP A 143 -8.74 7.81 -7.66
N VAL A 144 -8.07 7.19 -6.69
CA VAL A 144 -6.72 6.63 -6.88
C VAL A 144 -6.71 5.67 -8.07
N PHE A 145 -7.64 4.72 -8.14
CA PHE A 145 -7.69 3.77 -9.27
C PHE A 145 -7.98 4.47 -10.59
N LYS A 146 -8.96 5.37 -10.64
CA LYS A 146 -9.31 6.11 -11.87
C LYS A 146 -8.14 6.94 -12.39
N LYS A 147 -7.39 7.59 -11.51
CA LYS A 147 -6.33 8.55 -11.88
C LYS A 147 -4.94 7.92 -12.06
N THR A 148 -4.71 6.74 -11.48
CA THR A 148 -3.38 6.12 -11.48
C THR A 148 -3.33 4.69 -12.03
N ASN A 149 -4.42 4.18 -12.62
CA ASN A 149 -4.40 2.89 -13.30
C ASN A 149 -3.82 3.02 -14.71
N THR A 150 -2.51 3.14 -14.79
CA THR A 150 -1.79 3.35 -16.05
C THR A 150 -1.44 2.01 -16.73
N LYS A 151 -1.18 2.04 -18.04
CA LYS A 151 -0.77 0.83 -18.80
C LYS A 151 0.55 0.24 -18.31
N HIS A 152 1.45 1.10 -17.83
CA HIS A 152 2.78 0.68 -17.36
C HIS A 152 2.82 0.26 -15.89
N ALA A 153 1.82 0.63 -15.11
CA ALA A 153 1.70 0.27 -13.71
C ALA A 153 0.21 0.09 -13.34
N PRO A 154 -0.42 -1.03 -13.77
CA PRO A 154 -1.83 -1.27 -13.50
C PRO A 154 -2.07 -1.66 -12.03
N TRP A 155 -3.27 -1.37 -11.53
CA TRP A 155 -3.75 -1.84 -10.27
C TRP A 155 -4.33 -3.25 -10.36
N HIS A 156 -3.95 -4.10 -9.43
CA HIS A 156 -4.53 -5.43 -9.21
C HIS A 156 -5.36 -5.41 -7.93
N ILE A 157 -6.68 -5.51 -8.08
CA ILE A 157 -7.61 -5.56 -6.94
C ILE A 157 -7.73 -7.02 -6.50
N ILE A 158 -7.26 -7.33 -5.29
CA ILE A 158 -7.18 -8.68 -4.75
C ILE A 158 -8.18 -8.83 -3.60
N PRO A 159 -9.21 -9.68 -3.71
CA PRO A 159 -10.08 -10.00 -2.59
C PRO A 159 -9.29 -10.71 -1.49
N THR A 160 -9.54 -10.34 -0.22
CA THR A 160 -8.71 -10.81 0.89
C THR A 160 -9.48 -11.56 1.98
N ASP A 161 -10.75 -11.80 1.77
CA ASP A 161 -11.58 -12.53 2.74
C ASP A 161 -11.08 -13.97 2.88
N ASP A 162 -10.73 -14.63 1.77
CA ASP A 162 -10.01 -15.90 1.78
C ASP A 162 -8.48 -15.68 1.79
N LYS A 163 -7.81 -16.21 2.84
CA LYS A 163 -6.37 -16.05 3.02
C LYS A 163 -5.54 -16.79 1.96
N TRP A 164 -5.98 -17.99 1.56
CA TRP A 164 -5.27 -18.81 0.56
C TRP A 164 -5.43 -18.21 -0.84
N TYR A 165 -6.66 -17.90 -1.23
CA TYR A 165 -6.96 -17.36 -2.55
C TYR A 165 -6.24 -16.03 -2.82
N LYS A 166 -6.19 -15.17 -1.83
CA LYS A 166 -5.40 -13.93 -1.89
C LYS A 166 -3.92 -14.19 -2.21
N VAL A 167 -3.29 -15.14 -1.50
CA VAL A 167 -1.87 -15.47 -1.71
C VAL A 167 -1.66 -16.02 -3.11
N TYR A 168 -2.55 -16.91 -3.55
CA TYR A 168 -2.53 -17.48 -4.90
C TYR A 168 -2.61 -16.40 -5.98
N LEU A 169 -3.58 -15.47 -5.88
CA LEU A 169 -3.75 -14.39 -6.87
C LEU A 169 -2.52 -13.48 -6.94
N VAL A 170 -1.98 -13.06 -5.81
CA VAL A 170 -0.77 -12.23 -5.78
C VAL A 170 0.42 -12.98 -6.38
N ALA A 171 0.65 -14.23 -5.99
CA ALA A 171 1.76 -15.04 -6.51
C ALA A 171 1.63 -15.30 -8.03
N LYS A 172 0.41 -15.47 -8.53
CA LYS A 172 0.15 -15.68 -9.97
C LYS A 172 0.39 -14.41 -10.80
N THR A 173 0.25 -13.24 -10.19
CA THR A 173 0.42 -11.95 -10.89
C THR A 173 1.89 -11.55 -11.01
N ILE A 174 2.72 -11.97 -10.06
CA ILE A 174 4.19 -11.75 -10.05
C ILE A 174 4.90 -12.74 -10.98
#